data_4095c0bd1390c6e85787285051ac9277
#
_entry.id   4095c0bd1390c6e85787285051ac9277
#
_cell.length_a   1.000
_cell.length_b   1.000
_cell.length_c   1.000
_cell.angle_alpha   90.00
_cell.angle_beta   90.00
_cell.angle_gamma   90.00
#
_symmetry.space_group_name_H-M   'P 1'
#
loop_
_entity.id
_entity.type
_entity.pdbx_description
1 polymer ?
#
loop_
_entity_poly.entity_id
_entity_poly.type
_entity_poly.pdbx_seq_one_letter_code
_entity_poly.pdbx_strand_id
1 'polypeptide(L)'
;LDTPGHEAFTAMRMRGANSTDIAVLVVAADDGVMPQTVEAISHAKAAGVEIIVAINKIDKPSANIERVKQELSEYELIPEDWGGSTIFVPVSAHTGEGIDTLLEMILLTAEVCELKANPNRSARGLVIEAQLDKGKGPVATILVQKGTLHVGDFIAAGACNGKVRAMMDDKGRRIKEAGPSTPVEILGLGDVPNAGEILLAFDSDKEAKNFAGAFVSENKNRLLEETKGKLSLDNLFDQIQASDLKELPLIVKADVQGSVEAVKQSLTKLSNEEVVVKVIHGGVGAINESDVSLAATSNAIIIGFNVRPDATAKQLAEQEGVDLRLYRVIYQAIEDVEAAMKGMLDPI
;
A
#
# COMPACT_ATOMS: atom_id res chain seq x y z
N LEU A 1 5.18 -5.01 -11.02
CA LEU A 1 4.96 -4.63 -9.61
C LEU A 1 5.16 -5.82 -8.71
N ASP A 2 5.97 -5.67 -7.67
CA ASP A 2 6.11 -6.66 -6.60
C ASP A 2 5.28 -6.21 -5.40
N THR A 3 4.57 -7.14 -4.75
CA THR A 3 3.79 -6.86 -3.55
C THR A 3 4.23 -7.79 -2.41
N PRO A 4 4.40 -7.26 -1.19
CA PRO A 4 4.77 -8.09 -0.05
C PRO A 4 3.72 -9.18 0.20
N GLY A 5 4.17 -10.42 0.50
CA GLY A 5 3.29 -11.55 0.81
C GLY A 5 2.66 -11.52 2.20
N HIS A 6 3.13 -10.64 3.08
CA HIS A 6 2.67 -10.55 4.47
C HIS A 6 1.23 -10.00 4.56
N GLU A 7 0.42 -10.54 5.47
CA GLU A 7 -1.00 -10.16 5.67
C GLU A 7 -1.23 -8.66 5.95
N ALA A 8 -0.27 -7.99 6.59
CA ALA A 8 -0.35 -6.55 6.86
C ALA A 8 -0.46 -5.68 5.60
N PHE A 9 -0.06 -6.19 4.43
CA PHE A 9 0.01 -5.45 3.16
C PHE A 9 -1.15 -5.75 2.20
N THR A 10 -2.32 -6.15 2.72
CA THR A 10 -3.55 -6.41 1.94
C THR A 10 -3.91 -5.26 0.99
N ALA A 11 -3.85 -4.01 1.45
CA ALA A 11 -4.15 -2.85 0.62
C ALA A 11 -3.16 -2.68 -0.55
N MET A 12 -1.89 -3.03 -0.36
CA MET A 12 -0.90 -3.01 -1.44
C MET A 12 -1.19 -4.08 -2.49
N ARG A 13 -1.57 -5.31 -2.08
CA ARG A 13 -1.95 -6.39 -3.00
C ARG A 13 -3.18 -6.01 -3.81
N MET A 14 -4.21 -5.47 -3.17
CA MET A 14 -5.42 -5.00 -3.83
C MET A 14 -5.11 -3.90 -4.86
N ARG A 15 -4.28 -2.91 -4.52
CA ARG A 15 -3.83 -1.87 -5.47
C ARG A 15 -3.02 -2.45 -6.61
N GLY A 16 -2.11 -3.39 -6.31
CA GLY A 16 -1.33 -4.10 -7.32
C GLY A 16 -2.23 -4.79 -8.33
N ALA A 17 -3.19 -5.58 -7.87
CA ALA A 17 -4.14 -6.28 -8.74
C ALA A 17 -4.96 -5.29 -9.60
N ASN A 18 -5.49 -4.21 -9.01
CA ASN A 18 -6.28 -3.21 -9.76
C ASN A 18 -5.47 -2.37 -10.75
N SER A 19 -4.15 -2.41 -10.68
CA SER A 19 -3.26 -1.60 -11.53
C SER A 19 -2.54 -2.38 -12.62
N THR A 20 -2.69 -3.70 -12.64
CA THR A 20 -2.00 -4.61 -13.55
C THR A 20 -2.97 -5.33 -14.48
N ASP A 21 -2.46 -5.92 -15.56
CA ASP A 21 -3.23 -6.67 -16.54
C ASP A 21 -3.07 -8.18 -16.34
N ILE A 22 -1.93 -8.61 -15.78
CA ILE A 22 -1.60 -10.01 -15.50
C ILE A 22 -1.02 -10.11 -14.10
N ALA A 23 -1.48 -11.08 -13.34
CA ALA A 23 -0.95 -11.41 -12.01
C ALA A 23 -0.16 -12.72 -12.06
N VAL A 24 1.08 -12.71 -11.58
CA VAL A 24 1.86 -13.93 -11.37
C VAL A 24 1.72 -14.32 -9.90
N LEU A 25 1.02 -15.41 -9.65
CA LEU A 25 0.82 -15.98 -8.34
C LEU A 25 1.96 -16.96 -8.02
N VAL A 26 2.81 -16.61 -7.08
CA VAL A 26 3.94 -17.46 -6.68
C VAL A 26 3.53 -18.34 -5.49
N VAL A 27 3.60 -19.65 -5.67
CA VAL A 27 3.28 -20.64 -4.64
C VAL A 27 4.46 -21.58 -4.47
N ALA A 28 4.88 -21.83 -3.23
CA ALA A 28 5.98 -22.73 -2.96
C ALA A 28 5.53 -24.20 -3.05
N ALA A 29 6.28 -25.03 -3.78
CA ALA A 29 5.98 -26.45 -3.99
C ALA A 29 6.06 -27.31 -2.71
N ASP A 30 6.79 -26.83 -1.71
CA ASP A 30 6.95 -27.49 -0.40
C ASP A 30 5.89 -27.07 0.62
N ASP A 31 5.43 -25.81 0.58
CA ASP A 31 4.50 -25.25 1.55
C ASP A 31 3.02 -25.43 1.12
N GLY A 32 2.75 -25.33 -0.20
CA GLY A 32 1.37 -25.37 -0.75
C GLY A 32 0.65 -24.03 -0.65
N VAL A 33 -0.69 -24.09 -0.65
CA VAL A 33 -1.56 -22.89 -0.61
C VAL A 33 -1.69 -22.37 0.82
N MET A 34 -1.20 -21.16 1.04
CA MET A 34 -1.25 -20.47 2.33
C MET A 34 -2.41 -19.44 2.36
N PRO A 35 -2.87 -18.98 3.55
CA PRO A 35 -3.95 -17.99 3.63
C PRO A 35 -3.72 -16.73 2.80
N GLN A 36 -2.47 -16.24 2.74
CA GLN A 36 -2.10 -15.09 1.93
C GLN A 36 -2.21 -15.37 0.41
N THR A 37 -2.01 -16.64 0.02
CA THR A 37 -2.21 -17.08 -1.37
C THR A 37 -3.69 -16.99 -1.75
N VAL A 38 -4.58 -17.45 -0.88
CA VAL A 38 -6.04 -17.36 -1.08
C VAL A 38 -6.51 -15.92 -1.19
N GLU A 39 -5.97 -15.05 -0.34
CA GLU A 39 -6.24 -13.61 -0.40
C GLU A 39 -5.78 -12.99 -1.73
N ALA A 40 -4.57 -13.33 -2.19
CA ALA A 40 -4.04 -12.85 -3.47
C ALA A 40 -4.90 -13.32 -4.66
N ILE A 41 -5.36 -14.57 -4.66
CA ILE A 41 -6.31 -15.10 -5.66
C ILE A 41 -7.60 -14.28 -5.65
N SER A 42 -8.15 -14.03 -4.47
CA SER A 42 -9.40 -13.26 -4.33
C SER A 42 -9.28 -11.85 -4.88
N HIS A 43 -8.15 -11.16 -4.61
CA HIS A 43 -7.90 -9.84 -5.15
C HIS A 43 -7.70 -9.83 -6.67
N ALA A 44 -6.96 -10.79 -7.22
CA ALA A 44 -6.77 -10.91 -8.66
C ALA A 44 -8.09 -11.21 -9.39
N LYS A 45 -8.91 -12.12 -8.85
CA LYS A 45 -10.25 -12.42 -9.40
C LYS A 45 -11.19 -11.22 -9.31
N ALA A 46 -11.21 -10.51 -8.18
CA ALA A 46 -12.04 -9.32 -8.01
C ALA A 46 -11.63 -8.19 -8.98
N ALA A 47 -10.35 -8.08 -9.29
CA ALA A 47 -9.83 -7.13 -10.28
C ALA A 47 -10.03 -7.58 -11.73
N GLY A 48 -10.42 -8.85 -11.97
CA GLY A 48 -10.62 -9.42 -13.31
C GLY A 48 -9.33 -9.55 -14.12
N VAL A 49 -8.17 -9.73 -13.45
CA VAL A 49 -6.87 -9.90 -14.12
C VAL A 49 -6.58 -11.38 -14.36
N GLU A 50 -5.89 -11.66 -15.47
CA GLU A 50 -5.43 -13.01 -15.77
C GLU A 50 -4.37 -13.47 -14.77
N ILE A 51 -4.49 -14.74 -14.32
CA ILE A 51 -3.59 -15.32 -13.32
C ILE A 51 -2.72 -16.39 -13.98
N ILE A 52 -1.41 -16.23 -13.84
CA ILE A 52 -0.41 -17.25 -14.14
C ILE A 52 0.15 -17.76 -12.81
N VAL A 53 0.18 -19.06 -12.61
CA VAL A 53 0.71 -19.67 -11.39
C VAL A 53 2.16 -20.08 -11.61
N ALA A 54 3.07 -19.53 -10.81
CA ALA A 54 4.46 -19.96 -10.73
C ALA A 54 4.65 -20.84 -9.48
N ILE A 55 4.85 -22.15 -9.67
CA ILE A 55 5.12 -23.08 -8.58
C ILE A 55 6.62 -23.07 -8.32
N ASN A 56 7.03 -22.36 -7.27
CA ASN A 56 8.44 -22.13 -6.94
C ASN A 56 9.01 -23.19 -5.99
N LYS A 57 10.32 -23.20 -5.85
CA LYS A 57 11.11 -24.12 -5.00
C LYS A 57 11.04 -25.60 -5.46
N ILE A 58 10.94 -25.83 -6.78
CA ILE A 58 10.92 -27.21 -7.31
C ILE A 58 12.23 -27.97 -7.10
N ASP A 59 13.32 -27.26 -6.80
CA ASP A 59 14.63 -27.81 -6.45
C ASP A 59 14.68 -28.51 -5.08
N LYS A 60 13.67 -28.31 -4.24
CA LYS A 60 13.62 -28.92 -2.92
C LYS A 60 13.16 -30.40 -2.97
N PRO A 61 13.73 -31.28 -2.15
CA PRO A 61 13.31 -32.69 -2.07
C PRO A 61 11.86 -32.89 -1.61
N SER A 62 11.30 -31.92 -0.87
CA SER A 62 9.91 -31.90 -0.38
C SER A 62 8.92 -31.31 -1.37
N ALA A 63 9.36 -30.88 -2.55
CA ALA A 63 8.51 -30.27 -3.56
C ALA A 63 7.44 -31.26 -4.06
N ASN A 64 6.17 -30.81 -4.10
CA ASN A 64 5.05 -31.61 -4.61
C ASN A 64 4.15 -30.74 -5.48
N ILE A 65 4.44 -30.71 -6.79
CA ILE A 65 3.74 -29.89 -7.76
C ILE A 65 2.27 -30.31 -7.89
N GLU A 66 2.00 -31.61 -7.92
CA GLU A 66 0.64 -32.14 -8.12
C GLU A 66 -0.28 -31.79 -6.94
N ARG A 67 0.25 -31.81 -5.72
CA ARG A 67 -0.49 -31.35 -4.53
C ARG A 67 -0.88 -29.88 -4.65
N VAL A 68 0.05 -29.02 -5.08
CA VAL A 68 -0.22 -27.58 -5.25
C VAL A 68 -1.26 -27.34 -6.33
N LYS A 69 -1.20 -28.05 -7.46
CA LYS A 69 -2.22 -28.00 -8.51
C LYS A 69 -3.61 -28.39 -7.97
N GLN A 70 -3.66 -29.46 -7.17
CA GLN A 70 -4.91 -29.92 -6.56
C GLN A 70 -5.48 -28.88 -5.58
N GLU A 71 -4.67 -28.35 -4.66
CA GLU A 71 -5.08 -27.30 -3.72
C GLU A 71 -5.59 -26.04 -4.43
N LEU A 72 -4.92 -25.61 -5.53
CA LEU A 72 -5.33 -24.42 -6.29
C LEU A 72 -6.60 -24.65 -7.12
N SER A 73 -6.88 -25.88 -7.53
CA SER A 73 -8.12 -26.22 -8.23
C SER A 73 -9.38 -26.02 -7.39
N GLU A 74 -9.27 -26.11 -6.06
CA GLU A 74 -10.35 -25.78 -5.12
C GLU A 74 -10.74 -24.29 -5.18
N TYR A 75 -9.81 -23.44 -5.63
CA TYR A 75 -10.02 -22.01 -5.85
C TYR A 75 -10.28 -21.67 -7.34
N GLU A 76 -10.73 -22.64 -8.14
CA GLU A 76 -11.05 -22.48 -9.57
C GLU A 76 -9.84 -22.11 -10.45
N LEU A 77 -8.62 -22.34 -9.98
CA LEU A 77 -7.41 -22.25 -10.78
C LEU A 77 -7.07 -23.66 -11.29
N ILE A 78 -7.68 -24.05 -12.40
CA ILE A 78 -7.56 -25.40 -12.96
C ILE A 78 -6.48 -25.39 -14.04
N PRO A 79 -5.44 -26.27 -13.94
CA PRO A 79 -4.41 -26.38 -14.97
C PRO A 79 -4.97 -26.74 -16.35
N GLU A 80 -4.30 -26.29 -17.40
CA GLU A 80 -4.64 -26.67 -18.78
C GLU A 80 -4.61 -28.18 -19.01
N ASP A 81 -3.65 -28.88 -18.40
CA ASP A 81 -3.52 -30.36 -18.44
C ASP A 81 -4.78 -31.08 -17.88
N TRP A 82 -5.54 -30.43 -17.03
CA TRP A 82 -6.78 -30.95 -16.44
C TRP A 82 -8.05 -30.38 -17.11
N GLY A 83 -7.88 -29.71 -18.25
CA GLY A 83 -8.98 -29.13 -19.00
C GLY A 83 -9.42 -27.75 -18.54
N GLY A 84 -8.62 -27.09 -17.71
CA GLY A 84 -8.81 -25.68 -17.30
C GLY A 84 -8.18 -24.69 -18.26
N SER A 85 -8.08 -23.45 -17.80
CA SER A 85 -7.50 -22.33 -18.58
C SER A 85 -6.33 -21.64 -17.88
N THR A 86 -5.97 -22.08 -16.69
CA THR A 86 -4.90 -21.44 -15.90
C THR A 86 -3.54 -22.01 -16.27
N ILE A 87 -2.59 -21.15 -16.58
CA ILE A 87 -1.21 -21.53 -16.89
C ILE A 87 -0.45 -21.77 -15.60
N PHE A 88 0.17 -22.95 -15.47
CA PHE A 88 1.03 -23.33 -14.36
C PHE A 88 2.45 -23.54 -14.86
N VAL A 89 3.41 -22.83 -14.26
CA VAL A 89 4.83 -22.94 -14.61
C VAL A 89 5.63 -23.35 -13.38
N PRO A 90 6.21 -24.57 -13.37
CA PRO A 90 7.16 -24.95 -12.33
C PRO A 90 8.46 -24.16 -12.48
N VAL A 91 8.93 -23.57 -11.39
CA VAL A 91 10.14 -22.73 -11.38
C VAL A 91 11.00 -22.96 -10.14
N SER A 92 12.27 -22.67 -10.26
CA SER A 92 13.16 -22.49 -9.11
C SER A 92 13.85 -21.15 -9.21
N ALA A 93 13.48 -20.23 -8.35
CA ALA A 93 14.17 -18.94 -8.25
C ALA A 93 15.63 -19.07 -7.81
N HIS A 94 15.98 -20.16 -7.12
CA HIS A 94 17.35 -20.44 -6.68
C HIS A 94 18.27 -20.91 -7.81
N THR A 95 17.77 -21.80 -8.68
CA THR A 95 18.55 -22.36 -9.79
C THR A 95 18.36 -21.63 -11.11
N GLY A 96 17.29 -20.84 -11.23
CA GLY A 96 16.86 -20.21 -12.48
C GLY A 96 16.03 -21.10 -13.39
N GLU A 97 15.78 -22.36 -13.01
CA GLU A 97 14.99 -23.31 -13.80
C GLU A 97 13.56 -22.82 -13.99
N GLY A 98 13.04 -22.91 -15.21
CA GLY A 98 11.66 -22.53 -15.56
C GLY A 98 11.39 -21.02 -15.66
N ILE A 99 12.35 -20.16 -15.33
CA ILE A 99 12.14 -18.69 -15.38
C ILE A 99 11.92 -18.21 -16.82
N ASP A 100 12.68 -18.69 -17.78
CA ASP A 100 12.52 -18.32 -19.18
C ASP A 100 11.12 -18.73 -19.70
N THR A 101 10.68 -19.94 -19.35
CA THR A 101 9.33 -20.43 -19.67
C THR A 101 8.25 -19.53 -19.04
N LEU A 102 8.43 -19.10 -17.79
CA LEU A 102 7.49 -18.18 -17.12
C LEU A 102 7.40 -16.86 -17.88
N LEU A 103 8.53 -16.29 -18.29
CA LEU A 103 8.57 -15.05 -19.08
C LEU A 103 7.88 -15.20 -20.45
N GLU A 104 8.10 -16.33 -21.13
CA GLU A 104 7.43 -16.65 -22.40
C GLU A 104 5.90 -16.74 -22.21
N MET A 105 5.44 -17.40 -21.14
CA MET A 105 3.99 -17.50 -20.84
C MET A 105 3.37 -16.14 -20.53
N ILE A 106 4.07 -15.26 -19.82
CA ILE A 106 3.60 -13.89 -19.57
C ILE A 106 3.44 -13.12 -20.88
N LEU A 107 4.42 -13.21 -21.80
CA LEU A 107 4.35 -12.54 -23.10
C LEU A 107 3.21 -13.09 -23.96
N LEU A 108 3.06 -14.41 -23.98
CA LEU A 108 1.98 -15.07 -24.72
C LEU A 108 0.59 -14.66 -24.19
N THR A 109 0.43 -14.63 -22.86
CA THR A 109 -0.82 -14.18 -22.25
C THR A 109 -1.10 -12.71 -22.59
N ALA A 110 -0.09 -11.85 -22.57
CA ALA A 110 -0.24 -10.44 -22.93
C ALA A 110 -0.69 -10.27 -24.41
N GLU A 111 -0.18 -11.10 -25.31
CA GLU A 111 -0.61 -11.11 -26.73
C GLU A 111 -2.07 -11.56 -26.86
N VAL A 112 -2.45 -12.64 -26.18
CA VAL A 112 -3.83 -13.17 -26.20
C VAL A 112 -4.82 -12.16 -25.64
N CYS A 113 -4.45 -11.45 -24.59
CA CYS A 113 -5.28 -10.40 -23.98
C CYS A 113 -5.38 -9.13 -24.82
N GLU A 114 -4.62 -9.00 -25.91
CA GLU A 114 -4.58 -7.82 -26.79
C GLU A 114 -4.45 -6.50 -26.03
N LEU A 115 -3.54 -6.43 -25.05
CA LEU A 115 -3.36 -5.25 -24.18
C LEU A 115 -2.98 -4.01 -25.00
N LYS A 116 -3.79 -2.97 -24.94
CA LYS A 116 -3.62 -1.74 -25.73
C LYS A 116 -3.79 -0.49 -24.88
N ALA A 117 -2.97 0.53 -25.11
CA ALA A 117 -3.10 1.84 -24.52
C ALA A 117 -2.80 2.93 -25.56
N ASN A 118 -3.44 4.09 -25.43
CA ASN A 118 -3.18 5.22 -26.30
C ASN A 118 -2.10 6.13 -25.67
N PRO A 119 -0.89 6.23 -26.29
CA PRO A 119 0.16 7.12 -25.79
C PRO A 119 -0.07 8.60 -26.15
N ASN A 120 -0.90 8.90 -27.17
CA ASN A 120 -1.09 10.24 -27.73
C ASN A 120 -2.24 10.99 -27.02
N ARG A 121 -2.17 11.10 -25.70
CA ARG A 121 -3.10 11.87 -24.88
C ARG A 121 -2.41 12.33 -23.60
N SER A 122 -3.04 13.24 -22.86
CA SER A 122 -2.59 13.63 -21.51
C SER A 122 -2.43 12.41 -20.61
N ALA A 123 -1.35 12.36 -19.86
CA ALA A 123 -1.01 11.22 -19.03
C ALA A 123 -2.05 11.00 -17.93
N ARG A 124 -2.36 9.72 -17.73
CA ARG A 124 -3.05 9.21 -16.56
C ARG A 124 -2.22 8.09 -15.98
N GLY A 125 -1.95 8.17 -14.70
CA GLY A 125 -1.19 7.14 -13.97
C GLY A 125 -1.80 6.86 -12.61
N LEU A 126 -1.26 5.87 -11.94
CA LEU A 126 -1.61 5.50 -10.57
C LEU A 126 -0.41 5.76 -9.67
N VAL A 127 -0.64 6.36 -8.52
CA VAL A 127 0.36 6.50 -7.46
C VAL A 127 0.55 5.13 -6.81
N ILE A 128 1.69 4.51 -7.06
CA ILE A 128 2.04 3.21 -6.46
C ILE A 128 2.54 3.41 -5.04
N GLU A 129 3.42 4.39 -4.87
CA GLU A 129 4.05 4.71 -3.60
C GLU A 129 4.42 6.19 -3.54
N ALA A 130 4.47 6.76 -2.35
CA ALA A 130 4.91 8.12 -2.14
C ALA A 130 5.67 8.26 -0.82
N GLN A 131 6.66 9.14 -0.82
CA GLN A 131 7.53 9.37 0.32
C GLN A 131 7.96 10.84 0.41
N LEU A 132 8.43 11.23 1.58
CA LEU A 132 9.04 12.53 1.80
C LEU A 132 10.56 12.38 1.93
N ASP A 133 11.29 12.70 0.88
CA ASP A 133 12.76 12.71 0.88
C ASP A 133 13.29 14.00 1.48
N LYS A 134 14.30 13.91 2.37
CA LYS A 134 14.89 15.08 3.06
C LYS A 134 15.55 16.09 2.13
N GLY A 135 16.03 15.63 0.97
CA GLY A 135 16.74 16.49 -0.01
C GLY A 135 15.90 16.88 -1.21
N LYS A 136 15.02 15.99 -1.65
CA LYS A 136 14.23 16.14 -2.88
C LYS A 136 12.80 16.66 -2.60
N GLY A 137 12.31 16.58 -1.35
CA GLY A 137 10.94 16.89 -0.98
C GLY A 137 9.98 15.72 -1.28
N PRO A 138 8.70 16.00 -1.62
CA PRO A 138 7.74 14.97 -2.00
C PRO A 138 8.19 14.23 -3.26
N VAL A 139 8.23 12.92 -3.18
CA VAL A 139 8.60 11.99 -4.24
C VAL A 139 7.48 10.97 -4.39
N ALA A 140 7.02 10.72 -5.61
CA ALA A 140 6.01 9.72 -5.87
C ALA A 140 6.44 8.79 -7.01
N THR A 141 6.21 7.51 -6.84
CA THR A 141 6.35 6.49 -7.88
C THR A 141 5.00 6.30 -8.57
N ILE A 142 4.97 6.59 -9.86
CA ILE A 142 3.77 6.54 -10.68
C ILE A 142 3.89 5.42 -11.72
N LEU A 143 2.86 4.62 -11.86
CA LEU A 143 2.68 3.76 -13.02
C LEU A 143 1.82 4.51 -14.05
N VAL A 144 2.40 4.88 -15.17
CA VAL A 144 1.66 5.50 -16.28
C VAL A 144 0.81 4.43 -16.94
N GLN A 145 -0.50 4.64 -16.98
CA GLN A 145 -1.47 3.69 -17.55
C GLN A 145 -1.91 4.10 -18.96
N LYS A 146 -2.10 5.38 -19.20
CA LYS A 146 -2.57 5.94 -20.48
C LYS A 146 -1.87 7.27 -20.73
N GLY A 147 -1.68 7.60 -22.00
CA GLY A 147 -1.00 8.85 -22.39
C GLY A 147 0.51 8.78 -22.15
N THR A 148 1.17 9.91 -22.34
CA THR A 148 2.60 10.07 -22.10
C THR A 148 2.81 11.22 -21.13
N LEU A 149 3.56 10.97 -20.06
CA LEU A 149 3.93 11.97 -19.06
C LEU A 149 5.26 12.59 -19.45
N HIS A 150 5.35 13.92 -19.42
CA HIS A 150 6.58 14.66 -19.77
C HIS A 150 7.09 15.48 -18.59
N VAL A 151 8.39 15.70 -18.58
CA VAL A 151 8.97 16.71 -17.69
C VAL A 151 8.42 18.08 -18.11
N GLY A 152 7.86 18.81 -17.14
CA GLY A 152 7.21 20.10 -17.38
C GLY A 152 5.68 20.05 -17.36
N ASP A 153 5.05 18.88 -17.40
CA ASP A 153 3.61 18.74 -17.31
C ASP A 153 3.10 19.23 -15.95
N PHE A 154 1.93 19.86 -15.96
CA PHE A 154 1.18 20.16 -14.74
C PHE A 154 0.38 18.94 -14.33
N ILE A 155 0.48 18.55 -13.08
CA ILE A 155 -0.08 17.31 -12.57
C ILE A 155 -0.90 17.54 -11.31
N ALA A 156 -1.90 16.69 -11.12
CA ALA A 156 -2.58 16.56 -9.83
C ALA A 156 -2.80 15.08 -9.50
N ALA A 157 -2.68 14.76 -8.22
CA ALA A 157 -2.96 13.45 -7.64
C ALA A 157 -3.71 13.67 -6.32
N GLY A 158 -4.98 13.28 -6.27
CA GLY A 158 -5.84 13.55 -5.11
C GLY A 158 -5.86 15.04 -4.75
N ALA A 159 -5.48 15.35 -3.52
CA ALA A 159 -5.39 16.72 -3.01
C ALA A 159 -4.10 17.46 -3.43
N CYS A 160 -3.11 16.73 -3.97
CA CYS A 160 -1.81 17.27 -4.32
C CYS A 160 -1.78 17.74 -5.77
N ASN A 161 -1.12 18.84 -6.02
CA ASN A 161 -0.84 19.33 -7.38
C ASN A 161 0.61 19.81 -7.49
N GLY A 162 1.09 19.96 -8.72
CA GLY A 162 2.44 20.43 -8.96
C GLY A 162 2.81 20.42 -10.44
N LYS A 163 4.11 20.53 -10.68
CA LYS A 163 4.69 20.46 -12.02
C LYS A 163 5.84 19.45 -12.01
N VAL A 164 5.84 18.53 -12.95
CA VAL A 164 6.91 17.52 -13.08
C VAL A 164 8.25 18.23 -13.32
N ARG A 165 9.11 18.25 -12.30
CA ARG A 165 10.45 18.86 -12.38
C ARG A 165 11.49 17.90 -12.91
N ALA A 166 11.38 16.63 -12.55
CA ALA A 166 12.23 15.55 -13.00
C ALA A 166 11.49 14.22 -12.91
N MET A 167 11.87 13.29 -13.78
CA MET A 167 11.44 11.90 -13.74
C MET A 167 12.66 10.99 -13.77
N MET A 168 12.58 9.88 -13.04
CA MET A 168 13.60 8.84 -13.01
C MET A 168 12.97 7.48 -13.32
N ASP A 169 13.69 6.65 -14.06
CA ASP A 169 13.28 5.28 -14.32
C ASP A 169 13.59 4.35 -13.12
N ASP A 170 13.28 3.07 -13.27
CA ASP A 170 13.55 2.00 -12.30
C ASP A 170 15.03 1.82 -11.95
N LYS A 171 15.93 2.35 -12.79
CA LYS A 171 17.39 2.32 -12.60
C LYS A 171 17.95 3.64 -12.06
N GLY A 172 17.08 4.58 -11.68
CA GLY A 172 17.46 5.89 -11.17
C GLY A 172 18.03 6.85 -12.24
N ARG A 173 17.85 6.56 -13.53
CA ARG A 173 18.29 7.42 -14.64
C ARG A 173 17.22 8.46 -14.95
N ARG A 174 17.65 9.68 -15.22
CA ARG A 174 16.72 10.75 -15.63
C ARG A 174 16.15 10.47 -17.01
N ILE A 175 14.84 10.56 -17.12
CA ILE A 175 14.09 10.45 -18.38
C ILE A 175 13.26 11.70 -18.62
N LYS A 176 12.94 12.00 -19.86
CA LYS A 176 12.15 13.18 -20.25
C LYS A 176 10.68 12.88 -20.45
N GLU A 177 10.36 11.66 -20.81
CA GLU A 177 9.01 11.17 -21.09
C GLU A 177 8.81 9.74 -20.60
N ALA A 178 7.58 9.40 -20.24
CA ALA A 178 7.16 8.08 -19.79
C ALA A 178 5.81 7.74 -20.43
N GLY A 179 5.81 6.71 -21.28
CA GLY A 179 4.62 6.19 -21.95
C GLY A 179 3.84 5.21 -21.08
N PRO A 180 2.78 4.59 -21.63
CA PRO A 180 1.98 3.57 -20.95
C PRO A 180 2.83 2.41 -20.43
N SER A 181 2.42 1.83 -19.29
CA SER A 181 3.08 0.72 -18.58
C SER A 181 4.51 1.02 -18.09
N THR A 182 4.89 2.31 -18.04
CA THR A 182 6.21 2.72 -17.55
C THR A 182 6.11 3.19 -16.10
N PRO A 183 6.81 2.54 -15.15
CA PRO A 183 6.94 3.04 -13.79
C PRO A 183 7.98 4.16 -13.75
N VAL A 184 7.65 5.27 -13.09
CA VAL A 184 8.54 6.43 -12.97
C VAL A 184 8.47 7.05 -11.59
N GLU A 185 9.61 7.41 -11.04
CA GLU A 185 9.70 8.28 -9.89
C GLU A 185 9.62 9.73 -10.35
N ILE A 186 8.69 10.50 -9.80
CA ILE A 186 8.50 11.91 -10.14
C ILE A 186 8.83 12.83 -8.98
N LEU A 187 9.37 14.00 -9.32
CA LEU A 187 9.62 15.12 -8.43
C LEU A 187 8.82 16.33 -8.89
N GLY A 188 8.25 17.07 -7.93
CA GLY A 188 7.59 18.34 -8.24
C GLY A 188 6.16 18.47 -7.75
N LEU A 189 5.61 17.48 -7.06
CA LEU A 189 4.37 17.62 -6.31
C LEU A 189 4.58 18.55 -5.12
N GLY A 190 3.54 19.29 -4.75
CA GLY A 190 3.57 20.21 -3.60
C GLY A 190 3.51 19.51 -2.25
N ASP A 191 2.98 18.30 -2.21
CA ASP A 191 2.85 17.46 -1.03
C ASP A 191 2.89 15.97 -1.42
N VAL A 192 2.92 15.08 -0.44
CA VAL A 192 2.95 13.62 -0.64
C VAL A 192 1.54 13.11 -0.91
N PRO A 193 1.25 12.58 -2.12
CA PRO A 193 -0.06 12.00 -2.43
C PRO A 193 -0.25 10.66 -1.71
N ASN A 194 -1.51 10.22 -1.60
CA ASN A 194 -1.78 8.89 -1.08
C ASN A 194 -1.52 7.82 -2.14
N ALA A 195 -1.03 6.67 -1.72
CA ALA A 195 -0.90 5.51 -2.59
C ALA A 195 -2.28 5.04 -3.08
N GLY A 196 -2.39 4.76 -4.37
CA GLY A 196 -3.66 4.39 -5.02
C GLY A 196 -4.44 5.58 -5.60
N GLU A 197 -4.01 6.82 -5.37
CA GLU A 197 -4.62 7.98 -6.04
C GLU A 197 -4.26 8.02 -7.53
N ILE A 198 -5.20 8.54 -8.32
CA ILE A 198 -5.02 8.72 -9.76
C ILE A 198 -4.27 10.03 -9.99
N LEU A 199 -3.15 9.94 -10.70
CA LEU A 199 -2.45 11.10 -11.22
C LEU A 199 -2.96 11.45 -12.61
N LEU A 200 -3.27 12.72 -12.83
CA LEU A 200 -3.65 13.27 -14.14
C LEU A 200 -2.72 14.41 -14.53
N ALA A 201 -2.36 14.45 -15.81
CA ALA A 201 -1.65 15.58 -16.42
C ALA A 201 -2.64 16.56 -17.06
N PHE A 202 -2.36 17.86 -16.92
CA PHE A 202 -3.17 18.96 -17.37
C PHE A 202 -2.36 19.95 -18.24
N ASP A 203 -3.05 20.72 -19.06
CA ASP A 203 -2.43 21.72 -19.93
C ASP A 203 -2.00 22.97 -19.16
N SER A 204 -2.61 23.21 -17.99
CA SER A 204 -2.32 24.40 -17.19
C SER A 204 -2.27 24.13 -15.68
N ASP A 205 -1.48 24.93 -14.96
CA ASP A 205 -1.39 24.91 -13.49
C ASP A 205 -2.76 25.20 -12.83
N LYS A 206 -3.57 26.07 -13.47
CA LYS A 206 -4.89 26.42 -12.98
C LYS A 206 -5.85 25.22 -12.98
N GLU A 207 -5.81 24.40 -14.04
CA GLU A 207 -6.63 23.19 -14.13
C GLU A 207 -6.20 22.16 -13.10
N ALA A 208 -4.90 21.92 -12.93
CA ALA A 208 -4.38 21.01 -11.92
C ALA A 208 -4.78 21.44 -10.50
N LYS A 209 -4.69 22.73 -10.17
CA LYS A 209 -5.14 23.28 -8.88
C LYS A 209 -6.65 23.16 -8.68
N ASN A 210 -7.43 23.43 -9.71
CA ASN A 210 -8.88 23.30 -9.64
C ASN A 210 -9.30 21.86 -9.39
N PHE A 211 -8.65 20.90 -10.04
CA PHE A 211 -8.89 19.47 -9.82
C PHE A 211 -8.58 19.06 -8.37
N ALA A 212 -7.39 19.42 -7.87
CA ALA A 212 -7.00 19.14 -6.48
C ALA A 212 -7.97 19.80 -5.48
N GLY A 213 -8.38 21.05 -5.72
CA GLY A 213 -9.38 21.76 -4.89
C GLY A 213 -10.75 21.10 -4.88
N ALA A 214 -11.23 20.65 -6.05
CA ALA A 214 -12.48 19.91 -6.16
C ALA A 214 -12.42 18.59 -5.37
N PHE A 215 -11.34 17.85 -5.47
CA PHE A 215 -11.10 16.61 -4.73
C PHE A 215 -11.16 16.82 -3.20
N VAL A 216 -10.50 17.86 -2.69
CA VAL A 216 -10.56 18.24 -1.27
C VAL A 216 -11.98 18.56 -0.83
N SER A 217 -12.71 19.33 -1.64
CA SER A 217 -14.09 19.72 -1.33
C SER A 217 -15.04 18.51 -1.30
N GLU A 218 -14.90 17.60 -2.26
CA GLU A 218 -15.70 16.37 -2.34
C GLU A 218 -15.43 15.44 -1.15
N ASN A 219 -14.16 15.23 -0.80
CA ASN A 219 -13.80 14.44 0.38
C ASN A 219 -14.33 15.04 1.68
N LYS A 220 -14.26 16.38 1.83
CA LYS A 220 -14.83 17.06 2.99
C LYS A 220 -16.35 16.87 3.08
N ASN A 221 -17.06 16.98 1.97
CA ASN A 221 -18.50 16.76 1.93
C ASN A 221 -18.87 15.31 2.27
N ARG A 222 -18.13 14.33 1.73
CA ARG A 222 -18.32 12.91 2.05
C ARG A 222 -18.13 12.64 3.55
N LEU A 223 -17.07 13.16 4.16
CA LEU A 223 -16.83 13.03 5.60
C LEU A 223 -17.93 13.67 6.44
N LEU A 224 -18.47 14.82 6.02
CA LEU A 224 -19.59 15.48 6.69
C LEU A 224 -20.88 14.66 6.58
N GLU A 225 -21.15 14.03 5.46
CA GLU A 225 -22.31 13.15 5.27
C GLU A 225 -22.19 11.86 6.11
N GLU A 226 -21.02 11.23 6.12
CA GLU A 226 -20.72 10.06 6.98
C GLU A 226 -20.88 10.39 8.47
N THR A 227 -20.46 11.60 8.88
CA THR A 227 -20.59 12.04 10.27
C THR A 227 -22.05 12.33 10.63
N LYS A 228 -22.85 12.91 9.70
CA LYS A 228 -24.28 13.14 9.91
C LYS A 228 -25.07 11.84 10.01
N GLY A 229 -24.69 10.81 9.24
CA GLY A 229 -25.30 9.48 9.32
C GLY A 229 -25.05 8.75 10.65
N LYS A 230 -24.01 9.12 11.38
CA LYS A 230 -23.65 8.55 12.70
C LYS A 230 -24.32 9.24 13.90
N LEU A 231 -24.96 10.38 13.69
CA LEU A 231 -25.68 11.16 14.72
C LEU A 231 -27.15 10.77 14.79
N SER A 232 -27.48 9.48 14.97
CA SER A 232 -28.82 9.05 15.38
C SER A 232 -28.88 8.81 16.89
N LEU A 233 -30.09 8.93 17.48
CA LEU A 233 -30.28 8.70 18.91
C LEU A 233 -29.89 7.27 19.36
N ASP A 234 -30.01 6.28 18.47
CA ASP A 234 -29.57 4.91 18.73
C ASP A 234 -28.06 4.80 18.90
N ASN A 235 -27.29 5.58 18.11
CA ASN A 235 -25.83 5.64 18.23
C ASN A 235 -25.34 6.41 19.47
N LEU A 236 -26.19 7.27 20.08
CA LEU A 236 -25.89 7.93 21.33
C LEU A 236 -25.87 6.94 22.51
N PHE A 237 -26.73 5.94 22.50
CA PHE A 237 -26.72 4.87 23.51
C PHE A 237 -25.48 3.98 23.36
N ASP A 238 -25.07 3.66 22.14
CA ASP A 238 -23.83 2.92 21.87
C ASP A 238 -22.58 3.74 22.27
N GLN A 239 -22.61 5.07 22.08
CA GLN A 239 -21.53 5.96 22.53
C GLN A 239 -21.46 6.08 24.07
N ILE A 240 -22.58 6.00 24.78
CA ILE A 240 -22.60 6.01 26.25
C ILE A 240 -22.04 4.70 26.82
N GLN A 241 -22.33 3.56 26.17
CA GLN A 241 -21.70 2.28 26.51
C GLN A 241 -20.21 2.24 26.15
N ALA A 242 -19.80 2.94 25.06
CA ALA A 242 -18.40 3.08 24.66
C ALA A 242 -17.61 4.03 25.58
N SER A 243 -18.24 4.81 26.46
CA SER A 243 -17.56 5.73 27.37
C SER A 243 -16.75 5.04 28.48
N ASP A 244 -16.96 3.74 28.72
CA ASP A 244 -16.16 2.93 29.63
C ASP A 244 -14.95 2.24 28.96
N LEU A 245 -14.80 2.35 27.63
CA LEU A 245 -13.69 1.76 26.90
C LEU A 245 -12.42 2.60 27.11
N LYS A 246 -11.32 1.94 27.48
CA LYS A 246 -10.01 2.58 27.52
C LYS A 246 -9.50 2.83 26.10
N GLU A 247 -9.09 4.06 25.77
CA GLU A 247 -8.50 4.38 24.47
C GLU A 247 -6.96 4.36 24.56
N LEU A 248 -6.30 3.71 23.58
CA LEU A 248 -4.86 3.78 23.39
C LEU A 248 -4.59 4.63 22.14
N PRO A 249 -4.28 5.93 22.32
CA PRO A 249 -3.99 6.80 21.19
C PRO A 249 -2.57 6.58 20.68
N LEU A 250 -2.42 6.46 19.37
CA LEU A 250 -1.14 6.24 18.69
C LEU A 250 -0.92 7.28 17.60
N ILE A 251 0.34 7.64 17.40
CA ILE A 251 0.83 8.36 16.22
C ILE A 251 1.74 7.43 15.45
N VAL A 252 1.49 7.26 14.14
CA VAL A 252 2.28 6.37 13.27
C VAL A 252 3.07 7.20 12.28
N LYS A 253 4.40 7.00 12.27
CA LYS A 253 5.30 7.57 11.25
C LYS A 253 6.06 6.45 10.57
N ALA A 254 6.15 6.51 9.24
CA ALA A 254 6.88 5.53 8.45
C ALA A 254 7.66 6.18 7.30
N ASP A 255 8.51 5.40 6.67
CA ASP A 255 9.33 5.81 5.53
C ASP A 255 8.50 6.12 4.28
N VAL A 256 7.48 5.30 4.01
CA VAL A 256 6.61 5.42 2.84
C VAL A 256 5.13 5.33 3.22
N GLN A 257 4.27 5.87 2.35
CA GLN A 257 2.82 5.94 2.60
C GLN A 257 2.17 4.55 2.79
N GLY A 258 2.59 3.56 2.01
CA GLY A 258 2.08 2.20 2.15
C GLY A 258 2.42 1.54 3.49
N SER A 259 3.61 1.83 4.05
CA SER A 259 4.00 1.38 5.39
C SER A 259 3.15 2.04 6.48
N VAL A 260 2.86 3.34 6.38
CA VAL A 260 1.94 4.04 7.30
C VAL A 260 0.57 3.35 7.33
N GLU A 261 0.02 3.07 6.15
CA GLU A 261 -1.28 2.42 6.00
C GLU A 261 -1.28 1.01 6.60
N ALA A 262 -0.26 0.19 6.29
CA ALA A 262 -0.14 -1.18 6.79
C ALA A 262 -0.03 -1.22 8.32
N VAL A 263 0.84 -0.39 8.91
CA VAL A 263 1.00 -0.30 10.38
C VAL A 263 -0.29 0.17 11.03
N LYS A 264 -0.91 1.23 10.50
CA LYS A 264 -2.18 1.75 11.01
C LYS A 264 -3.28 0.68 11.02
N GLN A 265 -3.47 -0.03 9.91
CA GLN A 265 -4.49 -1.08 9.79
C GLN A 265 -4.22 -2.25 10.74
N SER A 266 -2.95 -2.69 10.84
CA SER A 266 -2.58 -3.80 11.71
C SER A 266 -2.78 -3.46 13.19
N LEU A 267 -2.39 -2.26 13.62
CA LEU A 267 -2.56 -1.83 15.00
C LEU A 267 -4.03 -1.57 15.37
N THR A 268 -4.82 -1.01 14.46
CA THR A 268 -6.25 -0.78 14.69
C THR A 268 -7.03 -2.10 14.84
N LYS A 269 -6.63 -3.17 14.15
CA LYS A 269 -7.22 -4.52 14.28
C LYS A 269 -7.04 -5.14 15.66
N LEU A 270 -6.11 -4.68 16.47
CA LEU A 270 -5.89 -5.16 17.84
C LEU A 270 -6.97 -4.71 18.82
N SER A 271 -7.79 -3.72 18.45
CA SER A 271 -8.88 -3.22 19.28
C SER A 271 -9.82 -4.36 19.70
N ASN A 272 -10.21 -4.35 20.96
CA ASN A 272 -11.13 -5.31 21.57
C ASN A 272 -12.24 -4.61 22.35
N GLU A 273 -13.06 -5.36 23.08
CA GLU A 273 -14.18 -4.82 23.87
C GLU A 273 -13.78 -4.00 25.08
N GLU A 274 -12.50 -4.00 25.48
CA GLU A 274 -11.99 -3.32 26.67
C GLU A 274 -11.07 -2.15 26.32
N VAL A 275 -10.28 -2.28 25.24
CA VAL A 275 -9.31 -1.25 24.80
C VAL A 275 -9.43 -1.01 23.30
N VAL A 276 -9.63 0.24 22.92
CA VAL A 276 -9.67 0.68 21.52
C VAL A 276 -8.34 1.33 21.14
N VAL A 277 -7.67 0.76 20.12
CA VAL A 277 -6.47 1.37 19.52
C VAL A 277 -6.90 2.44 18.53
N LYS A 278 -6.53 3.69 18.79
CA LYS A 278 -6.91 4.85 17.98
C LYS A 278 -5.70 5.54 17.39
N VAL A 279 -5.48 5.37 16.10
CA VAL A 279 -4.43 6.11 15.40
C VAL A 279 -4.92 7.53 15.11
N ILE A 280 -4.47 8.50 15.90
CA ILE A 280 -4.89 9.92 15.83
C ILE A 280 -4.20 10.67 14.69
N HIS A 281 -2.99 10.27 14.34
CA HIS A 281 -2.23 10.85 13.23
C HIS A 281 -1.35 9.79 12.57
N GLY A 282 -1.22 9.87 11.24
CA GLY A 282 -0.30 9.05 10.45
C GLY A 282 0.36 9.89 9.38
N GLY A 283 1.66 9.73 9.21
CA GLY A 283 2.41 10.51 8.22
C GLY A 283 3.72 9.87 7.80
N VAL A 284 4.24 10.33 6.67
CA VAL A 284 5.51 9.88 6.08
C VAL A 284 6.66 10.76 6.54
N GLY A 285 7.84 10.17 6.63
CA GLY A 285 9.10 10.85 6.95
C GLY A 285 9.50 10.75 8.42
N ALA A 286 10.54 11.49 8.80
CA ALA A 286 11.08 11.47 10.14
C ALA A 286 10.07 11.99 11.17
N ILE A 287 10.18 11.51 12.41
CA ILE A 287 9.41 12.05 13.53
C ILE A 287 9.96 13.44 13.87
N ASN A 288 9.09 14.44 13.88
CA ASN A 288 9.43 15.84 14.11
C ASN A 288 8.83 16.38 15.42
N GLU A 289 9.15 17.63 15.76
CA GLU A 289 8.67 18.29 16.97
C GLU A 289 7.14 18.39 17.05
N SER A 290 6.47 18.60 15.91
CA SER A 290 5.01 18.67 15.86
C SER A 290 4.36 17.34 16.21
N ASP A 291 4.95 16.20 15.78
CA ASP A 291 4.48 14.88 16.13
C ASP A 291 4.60 14.63 17.64
N VAL A 292 5.72 15.05 18.24
CA VAL A 292 5.95 14.93 19.69
C VAL A 292 5.00 15.82 20.50
N SER A 293 4.79 17.06 20.06
CA SER A 293 3.84 17.98 20.70
C SER A 293 2.41 17.47 20.67
N LEU A 294 2.01 16.88 19.53
CA LEU A 294 0.70 16.23 19.39
C LEU A 294 0.59 15.03 20.32
N ALA A 295 1.63 14.20 20.42
CA ALA A 295 1.66 13.04 21.30
C ALA A 295 1.57 13.45 22.78
N ALA A 296 2.30 14.47 23.19
CA ALA A 296 2.25 15.01 24.55
C ALA A 296 0.84 15.50 24.91
N THR A 297 0.20 16.26 24.01
CA THR A 297 -1.14 16.81 24.23
C THR A 297 -2.22 15.72 24.26
N SER A 298 -2.08 14.68 23.47
CA SER A 298 -3.06 13.60 23.31
C SER A 298 -2.74 12.38 24.19
N ASN A 299 -1.68 12.40 24.98
CA ASN A 299 -1.15 11.26 25.72
C ASN A 299 -0.95 10.01 24.83
N ALA A 300 -0.43 10.23 23.61
CA ALA A 300 -0.25 9.20 22.61
C ALA A 300 1.17 8.62 22.62
N ILE A 301 1.29 7.37 22.17
CA ILE A 301 2.57 6.72 21.91
C ILE A 301 2.92 6.97 20.43
N ILE A 302 4.18 7.31 20.15
CA ILE A 302 4.68 7.46 18.79
C ILE A 302 5.30 6.13 18.33
N ILE A 303 4.77 5.58 17.24
CA ILE A 303 5.27 4.38 16.56
C ILE A 303 6.00 4.82 15.30
N GLY A 304 7.31 4.66 15.26
CA GLY A 304 8.14 4.91 14.08
C GLY A 304 8.51 3.60 13.38
N PHE A 305 8.13 3.45 12.11
CA PHE A 305 8.44 2.29 11.30
C PHE A 305 9.46 2.67 10.21
N ASN A 306 10.66 2.09 10.27
CA ASN A 306 11.79 2.41 9.38
C ASN A 306 12.21 3.89 9.38
N VAL A 307 11.82 4.67 10.37
CA VAL A 307 12.16 6.09 10.49
C VAL A 307 12.86 6.35 11.82
N ARG A 308 13.48 7.52 11.92
CA ARG A 308 14.12 7.99 13.16
C ARG A 308 13.61 9.39 13.50
N PRO A 309 13.59 9.77 14.79
CA PRO A 309 13.29 11.12 15.17
C PRO A 309 14.44 12.08 14.78
N ASP A 310 14.08 13.32 14.51
CA ASP A 310 15.06 14.40 14.42
C ASP A 310 15.68 14.64 15.80
N ALA A 311 16.85 15.28 15.84
CA ALA A 311 17.56 15.52 17.10
C ALA A 311 16.72 16.34 18.10
N THR A 312 16.02 17.37 17.61
CA THR A 312 15.12 18.22 18.39
C THR A 312 13.88 17.46 18.86
N ALA A 313 13.28 16.63 18.01
CA ALA A 313 12.16 15.78 18.37
C ALA A 313 12.52 14.76 19.47
N LYS A 314 13.71 14.18 19.39
CA LYS A 314 14.20 13.25 20.41
C LYS A 314 14.34 13.94 21.79
N GLN A 315 14.95 15.13 21.82
CA GLN A 315 15.10 15.91 23.06
C GLN A 315 13.74 16.31 23.63
N LEU A 316 12.84 16.78 22.80
CA LEU A 316 11.48 17.16 23.22
C LEU A 316 10.70 15.96 23.76
N ALA A 317 10.80 14.78 23.14
CA ALA A 317 10.16 13.57 23.64
C ALA A 317 10.65 13.16 25.02
N GLU A 318 11.96 13.30 25.29
CA GLU A 318 12.55 13.06 26.61
C GLU A 318 12.06 14.10 27.65
N GLN A 319 11.95 15.38 27.29
CA GLN A 319 11.45 16.43 28.13
C GLN A 319 9.97 16.32 28.51
N GLU A 320 9.15 16.00 27.51
CA GLU A 320 7.69 15.85 27.66
C GLU A 320 7.26 14.45 28.15
N GLY A 321 8.20 13.52 28.30
CA GLY A 321 7.91 12.15 28.72
C GLY A 321 7.09 11.35 27.72
N VAL A 322 7.20 11.67 26.41
CA VAL A 322 6.49 10.96 25.34
C VAL A 322 7.17 9.62 25.04
N ASP A 323 6.39 8.54 25.06
CA ASP A 323 6.88 7.21 24.68
C ASP A 323 7.04 7.15 23.16
N LEU A 324 8.29 6.97 22.71
CA LEU A 324 8.68 6.93 21.30
C LEU A 324 9.35 5.60 21.02
N ARG A 325 8.70 4.78 20.19
CA ARG A 325 9.14 3.43 19.85
C ARG A 325 9.43 3.28 18.37
N LEU A 326 10.57 2.66 18.06
CA LEU A 326 11.08 2.51 16.70
C LEU A 326 11.13 1.04 16.31
N TYR A 327 10.58 0.70 15.15
CA TYR A 327 10.50 -0.67 14.66
C TYR A 327 10.99 -0.78 13.21
N ARG A 328 11.47 -1.97 12.87
CA ARG A 328 11.79 -2.37 11.49
C ARG A 328 10.95 -3.57 11.04
N VAL A 329 10.33 -4.26 11.98
CA VAL A 329 9.51 -5.43 11.76
C VAL A 329 8.14 -5.16 12.36
N ILE A 330 7.08 -5.31 11.57
CA ILE A 330 5.71 -4.95 11.98
C ILE A 330 5.20 -5.81 13.14
N TYR A 331 5.60 -7.07 13.22
CA TYR A 331 5.22 -7.98 14.31
C TYR A 331 5.68 -7.48 15.68
N GLN A 332 6.88 -6.88 15.78
CA GLN A 332 7.36 -6.31 17.04
C GLN A 332 6.50 -5.14 17.50
N ALA A 333 6.03 -4.31 16.56
CA ALA A 333 5.12 -3.21 16.88
C ALA A 333 3.76 -3.75 17.38
N ILE A 334 3.25 -4.81 16.76
CA ILE A 334 2.01 -5.47 17.17
C ILE A 334 2.14 -6.03 18.58
N GLU A 335 3.18 -6.82 18.85
CA GLU A 335 3.44 -7.43 20.17
C GLU A 335 3.56 -6.38 21.28
N ASP A 336 4.29 -5.29 21.03
CA ASP A 336 4.47 -4.21 22.01
C ASP A 336 3.17 -3.44 22.28
N VAL A 337 2.35 -3.21 21.25
CA VAL A 337 1.05 -2.55 21.42
C VAL A 337 0.07 -3.48 22.16
N GLU A 338 0.05 -4.78 21.86
CA GLU A 338 -0.72 -5.75 22.64
C GLU A 338 -0.30 -5.78 24.11
N ALA A 339 1.01 -5.74 24.39
CA ALA A 339 1.52 -5.69 25.74
C ALA A 339 1.09 -4.39 26.46
N ALA A 340 1.11 -3.26 25.75
CA ALA A 340 0.64 -1.98 26.29
C ALA A 340 -0.86 -2.02 26.60
N MET A 341 -1.68 -2.61 25.72
CA MET A 341 -3.12 -2.81 25.95
C MET A 341 -3.38 -3.66 27.20
N LYS A 342 -2.66 -4.78 27.37
CA LYS A 342 -2.76 -5.64 28.55
C LYS A 342 -2.36 -4.89 29.84
N GLY A 343 -1.36 -4.02 29.76
CA GLY A 343 -0.93 -3.18 30.89
C GLY A 343 -1.93 -2.08 31.27
N MET A 344 -2.87 -1.74 30.40
CA MET A 344 -3.95 -0.78 30.69
C MET A 344 -5.14 -1.43 31.42
N LEU A 345 -5.26 -2.76 31.40
CA LEU A 345 -6.33 -3.48 32.09
C LEU A 345 -6.03 -3.54 33.59
N ASP A 346 -7.08 -3.41 34.41
CA ASP A 346 -6.95 -3.56 35.86
C ASP A 346 -6.64 -5.04 36.19
N PRO A 347 -5.72 -5.31 37.12
CA PRO A 347 -5.46 -6.68 37.53
C PRO A 347 -6.71 -7.29 38.17
N ILE A 348 -7.10 -8.46 37.67
CA ILE A 348 -8.21 -9.27 38.20
C ILE A 348 -7.85 -9.79 39.59
#